data_6530fe1ac4272484f7c7b9a34a92b4f7
#
_entry.id   6530fe1ac4272484f7c7b9a34a92b4f7
#
_cell.length_a   1.000
_cell.length_b   1.000
_cell.length_c   1.000
_cell.angle_alpha   90.00
_cell.angle_beta   90.00
_cell.angle_gamma   90.00
#
_symmetry.space_group_name_H-M   'P 1'
#
loop_
_entity.id
_entity.type
_entity.pdbx_description
1 polymer ?
#
loop_
_entity_poly.entity_id
_entity_poly.type
_entity_poly.pdbx_seq_one_letter_code
_entity_poly.pdbx_strand_id
1 'polypeptide(L)'
;EFDTRDYRRTSINKNLMGLALYKSGVLFEPHKGNASTVKTIEEAMNKLSKRLSNLKEGGKVWTKVMEELEDTQALFELHNQAWTAKQLCLATQSKAARDKAILETIHGKAGWKGSDFYLSMFLDFRGRVYARDPYFSYQSSDLARGHLIFMDKKPMTDYGYKWLKIHAANSFNQSYSVEELKHLEWTGVDYISDLVKDGIPDLSVDKMSLEDRVSWVEENEELFWEVAGDPIANREIWLNAEKPWVFLSLCFEIVAYQVAVCSDEEYFSQIPIAIDGSSNGTQHLSAMSKDETSGCMVGLTHQDKPIDFYIIVAKGIINRNIGSDLGSILANIPMKLIRKGISKRGTMTKAYDAGVNCIADIIYTDCYNAGMTAKYGITKNVAKRLSKDLVDTYNTICSGPVAIKDYLQSLVGYRIKKMGKTSVKWETPSGFPVISEKWIMKQRHVNLPFTAKTIMAVYHEKTDMPATHEIMSGISPNYVHSMDASHMSLVINRLHDQGITSFGAIHDSFSVHADDVEELLHVTKESFIDMYDHDVFKSMRDNMVDDEFDGVEPVKGSLDLSGLMDSDYFFC
;
A
#
# COMPACT_ATOMS: atom_id res chain seq x y z
N GLU A 1 2.66 26.57 15.42
CA GLU A 1 2.48 25.75 16.64
C GLU A 1 1.43 24.69 16.37
N PHE A 2 1.85 23.44 16.32
CA PHE A 2 0.96 22.30 16.14
C PHE A 2 0.07 22.15 17.38
N ASP A 3 -1.24 22.36 17.25
CA ASP A 3 -2.16 22.23 18.37
C ASP A 3 -2.43 20.75 18.68
N THR A 4 -1.71 20.21 19.64
CA THR A 4 -1.90 18.82 20.11
C THR A 4 -3.27 18.58 20.74
N ARG A 5 -4.13 19.60 20.88
CA ARG A 5 -5.48 19.48 21.49
C ARG A 5 -6.42 18.63 20.63
N ASP A 6 -6.26 18.61 19.31
CA ASP A 6 -7.09 17.76 18.44
C ASP A 6 -6.82 16.27 18.63
N TYR A 7 -5.64 15.88 19.06
CA TYR A 7 -5.32 14.49 19.40
C TYR A 7 -5.94 14.03 20.74
N ARG A 8 -6.31 14.95 21.65
CA ARG A 8 -7.01 14.63 22.90
C ARG A 8 -8.46 14.21 22.66
N ARG A 9 -9.10 14.64 21.57
CA ARG A 9 -10.48 14.23 21.22
C ARG A 9 -10.57 12.73 20.95
N THR A 10 -9.52 12.09 20.44
CA THR A 10 -9.49 10.64 20.24
C THR A 10 -9.49 9.83 21.53
N SER A 11 -9.00 10.39 22.65
CA SER A 11 -9.05 9.71 23.96
C SER A 11 -10.47 9.68 24.56
N ILE A 12 -11.27 10.71 24.30
CA ILE A 12 -12.68 10.80 24.75
C ILE A 12 -13.53 9.77 24.00
N ASN A 13 -13.33 9.62 22.69
CA ASN A 13 -14.02 8.63 21.88
C ASN A 13 -13.71 7.18 22.32
N LYS A 14 -12.49 6.91 22.80
CA LYS A 14 -12.10 5.61 23.35
C LYS A 14 -12.90 5.22 24.59
N ASN A 15 -13.14 6.16 25.49
CA ASN A 15 -13.94 5.93 26.69
C ASN A 15 -15.43 5.79 26.38
N LEU A 16 -15.95 6.60 25.43
CA LEU A 16 -17.33 6.50 24.97
C LEU A 16 -17.61 5.18 24.26
N MET A 17 -16.64 4.69 23.47
CA MET A 17 -16.76 3.42 22.77
C MET A 17 -16.71 2.23 23.74
N GLY A 18 -15.82 2.26 24.74
CA GLY A 18 -15.81 1.26 25.81
C GLY A 18 -17.13 1.22 26.60
N LEU A 19 -17.72 2.40 26.85
CA LEU A 19 -19.01 2.52 27.52
C LEU A 19 -20.18 2.04 26.64
N ALA A 20 -20.14 2.33 25.34
CA ALA A 20 -21.15 1.85 24.39
C ALA A 20 -21.14 0.32 24.27
N LEU A 21 -19.96 -0.29 24.19
CA LEU A 21 -19.78 -1.75 24.16
C LEU A 21 -20.25 -2.40 25.47
N TYR A 22 -19.99 -1.78 26.61
CA TYR A 22 -20.48 -2.26 27.90
C TYR A 22 -22.02 -2.15 27.99
N LYS A 23 -22.59 -1.02 27.60
CA LYS A 23 -24.03 -0.81 27.62
C LYS A 23 -24.81 -1.71 26.65
N SER A 24 -24.18 -2.09 25.52
CA SER A 24 -24.79 -3.02 24.57
C SER A 24 -24.64 -4.49 24.96
N GLY A 25 -24.00 -4.79 26.11
CA GLY A 25 -23.76 -6.16 26.58
C GLY A 25 -22.70 -6.94 25.80
N VAL A 26 -22.01 -6.30 24.84
CA VAL A 26 -20.93 -6.91 24.04
C VAL A 26 -19.65 -7.09 24.87
N LEU A 27 -19.45 -6.22 25.88
CA LEU A 27 -18.37 -6.35 26.86
C LEU A 27 -18.95 -6.54 28.25
N PHE A 28 -18.75 -7.68 28.85
CA PHE A 28 -19.17 -7.98 30.22
C PHE A 28 -18.29 -7.31 31.28
N GLU A 29 -17.03 -7.02 30.94
CA GLU A 29 -16.11 -6.26 31.79
C GLU A 29 -15.13 -5.43 30.91
N PRO A 30 -14.82 -4.18 31.30
CA PRO A 30 -13.93 -3.31 30.50
C PRO A 30 -12.49 -3.82 30.34
N HIS A 31 -12.10 -4.86 31.05
CA HIS A 31 -10.71 -5.33 31.18
C HIS A 31 -10.44 -6.72 30.60
N LYS A 32 -11.47 -7.46 30.15
CA LYS A 32 -11.25 -8.77 29.52
C LYS A 32 -11.18 -8.64 28.00
N GLY A 33 -10.16 -9.25 27.41
CA GLY A 33 -9.82 -9.11 26.01
C GLY A 33 -10.94 -9.51 25.05
N ASN A 34 -11.15 -8.70 24.04
CA ASN A 34 -12.21 -8.81 23.04
C ASN A 34 -12.22 -10.15 22.26
N ALA A 35 -11.11 -10.87 22.19
CA ALA A 35 -11.01 -12.14 21.47
C ALA A 35 -11.93 -13.23 22.05
N SER A 36 -12.14 -13.28 23.36
CA SER A 36 -13.06 -14.26 23.98
C SER A 36 -14.52 -13.95 23.67
N THR A 37 -14.88 -12.66 23.59
CA THR A 37 -16.25 -12.21 23.28
C THR A 37 -16.63 -12.51 21.85
N VAL A 38 -15.73 -12.24 20.88
CA VAL A 38 -15.94 -12.57 19.45
C VAL A 38 -16.16 -14.06 19.28
N LYS A 39 -15.30 -14.89 19.86
CA LYS A 39 -15.42 -16.34 19.78
C LYS A 39 -16.76 -16.83 20.34
N THR A 40 -17.22 -16.27 21.44
CA THR A 40 -18.52 -16.60 22.05
C THR A 40 -19.69 -16.24 21.14
N ILE A 41 -19.66 -15.08 20.49
CA ILE A 41 -20.70 -14.65 19.53
C ILE A 41 -20.68 -15.55 18.29
N GLU A 42 -19.52 -15.85 17.71
CA GLU A 42 -19.38 -16.75 16.57
C GLU A 42 -19.88 -18.17 16.89
N GLU A 43 -19.58 -18.69 18.07
CA GLU A 43 -20.09 -19.98 18.55
C GLU A 43 -21.61 -19.97 18.70
N ALA A 44 -22.20 -18.87 19.20
CA ALA A 44 -23.64 -18.70 19.29
C ALA A 44 -24.30 -18.64 17.91
N MET A 45 -23.74 -17.87 16.95
CA MET A 45 -24.22 -17.80 15.57
C MET A 45 -24.20 -19.18 14.90
N ASN A 46 -23.11 -19.92 15.04
CA ASN A 46 -22.96 -21.27 14.47
C ASN A 46 -23.98 -22.25 15.06
N LYS A 47 -24.26 -22.19 16.37
CA LYS A 47 -25.27 -23.00 17.02
C LYS A 47 -26.69 -22.65 16.53
N LEU A 48 -27.02 -21.36 16.41
CA LEU A 48 -28.31 -20.91 15.89
C LEU A 48 -28.50 -21.30 14.42
N SER A 49 -27.51 -21.10 13.58
CA SER A 49 -27.53 -21.51 12.17
C SER A 49 -27.74 -23.01 12.00
N LYS A 50 -27.03 -23.83 12.79
CA LYS A 50 -27.21 -25.29 12.78
C LYS A 50 -28.59 -25.72 13.30
N ARG A 51 -29.13 -25.01 14.29
CA ARG A 51 -30.49 -25.26 14.80
C ARG A 51 -31.52 -24.90 13.74
N LEU A 52 -31.34 -23.79 13.04
CA LEU A 52 -32.23 -23.32 11.98
C LEU A 52 -32.33 -24.31 10.82
N SER A 53 -31.18 -24.87 10.38
CA SER A 53 -31.13 -25.85 9.29
C SER A 53 -31.89 -27.16 9.57
N ASN A 54 -32.18 -27.44 10.85
CA ASN A 54 -32.92 -28.61 11.28
C ASN A 54 -34.41 -28.35 11.55
N LEU A 55 -34.90 -27.14 11.32
CA LEU A 55 -36.31 -26.75 11.57
C LEU A 55 -37.05 -26.56 10.24
N LYS A 56 -38.37 -26.80 10.28
CA LYS A 56 -39.23 -26.56 9.12
C LYS A 56 -39.38 -25.03 8.96
N GLU A 57 -39.07 -24.54 7.79
CA GLU A 57 -39.18 -23.13 7.43
C GLU A 57 -40.61 -22.61 7.61
N GLY A 58 -40.71 -21.37 8.12
CA GLY A 58 -42.01 -20.68 8.37
C GLY A 58 -42.77 -21.15 9.61
N GLY A 59 -42.23 -22.07 10.41
CA GLY A 59 -42.83 -22.47 11.69
C GLY A 59 -42.51 -21.48 12.83
N LYS A 60 -43.41 -21.37 13.85
CA LYS A 60 -43.21 -20.46 15.01
C LYS A 60 -41.82 -20.59 15.68
N VAL A 61 -41.31 -21.80 15.76
CA VAL A 61 -39.97 -22.05 16.34
C VAL A 61 -38.85 -21.58 15.39
N TRP A 62 -39.03 -21.79 14.09
CA TRP A 62 -38.12 -21.31 13.07
C TRP A 62 -38.03 -19.79 13.07
N THR A 63 -39.17 -19.09 13.10
CA THR A 63 -39.22 -17.61 13.17
C THR A 63 -38.46 -17.08 14.39
N LYS A 64 -38.69 -17.69 15.57
CA LYS A 64 -38.00 -17.27 16.79
C LYS A 64 -36.47 -17.50 16.71
N VAL A 65 -36.02 -18.59 16.13
CA VAL A 65 -34.59 -18.88 15.97
C VAL A 65 -33.96 -17.95 14.92
N MET A 66 -34.72 -17.56 13.88
CA MET A 66 -34.28 -16.54 12.91
C MET A 66 -34.07 -15.17 13.58
N GLU A 67 -35.03 -14.71 14.35
CA GLU A 67 -34.91 -13.44 15.10
C GLU A 67 -33.69 -13.46 16.04
N GLU A 68 -33.50 -14.55 16.80
CA GLU A 68 -32.30 -14.72 17.66
C GLU A 68 -31.00 -14.71 16.86
N LEU A 69 -30.99 -15.27 15.63
CA LEU A 69 -29.81 -15.27 14.75
C LEU A 69 -29.53 -13.86 14.19
N GLU A 70 -30.56 -13.14 13.75
CA GLU A 70 -30.45 -11.76 13.26
C GLU A 70 -29.95 -10.82 14.35
N ASP A 71 -30.48 -10.91 15.58
CA ASP A 71 -30.00 -10.15 16.71
C ASP A 71 -28.53 -10.46 17.05
N THR A 72 -28.14 -11.74 16.99
CA THR A 72 -26.75 -12.16 17.24
C THR A 72 -25.82 -11.68 16.14
N GLN A 73 -26.28 -11.65 14.88
CA GLN A 73 -25.53 -11.09 13.75
C GLN A 73 -25.36 -9.57 13.90
N ALA A 74 -26.39 -8.85 14.31
CA ALA A 74 -26.32 -7.41 14.55
C ALA A 74 -25.33 -7.08 15.69
N LEU A 75 -25.32 -7.87 16.77
CA LEU A 75 -24.35 -7.74 17.86
C LEU A 75 -22.91 -8.02 17.39
N PHE A 76 -22.73 -9.03 16.54
CA PHE A 76 -21.42 -9.35 15.96
C PHE A 76 -20.89 -8.20 15.10
N GLU A 77 -21.73 -7.62 14.26
CA GLU A 77 -21.36 -6.49 13.41
C GLU A 77 -21.03 -5.24 14.26
N LEU A 78 -21.84 -4.92 15.26
CA LEU A 78 -21.56 -3.82 16.18
C LEU A 78 -20.23 -3.99 16.91
N HIS A 79 -19.93 -5.22 17.35
CA HIS A 79 -18.64 -5.54 17.95
C HIS A 79 -17.48 -5.31 16.99
N ASN A 80 -17.62 -5.74 15.73
CA ASN A 80 -16.59 -5.57 14.71
C ASN A 80 -16.35 -4.09 14.40
N GLN A 81 -17.41 -3.28 14.27
CA GLN A 81 -17.29 -1.85 14.07
C GLN A 81 -16.56 -1.18 15.24
N ALA A 82 -16.95 -1.50 16.47
CA ALA A 82 -16.32 -0.96 17.67
C ALA A 82 -14.86 -1.39 17.82
N TRP A 83 -14.52 -2.64 17.47
CA TRP A 83 -13.14 -3.11 17.44
C TRP A 83 -12.30 -2.36 16.42
N THR A 84 -12.80 -2.21 15.20
CA THR A 84 -12.14 -1.48 14.13
C THR A 84 -11.90 -0.02 14.52
N ALA A 85 -12.92 0.65 15.05
CA ALA A 85 -12.80 2.03 15.55
C ALA A 85 -11.73 2.15 16.65
N LYS A 86 -11.64 1.17 17.56
CA LYS A 86 -10.59 1.12 18.59
C LYS A 86 -9.21 0.99 17.96
N GLN A 87 -9.02 0.10 16.99
CA GLN A 87 -7.72 -0.05 16.31
C GLN A 87 -7.31 1.23 15.59
N LEU A 88 -8.25 1.90 14.91
CA LEU A 88 -8.02 3.18 14.26
C LEU A 88 -7.63 4.28 15.25
N CYS A 89 -8.31 4.34 16.39
CA CYS A 89 -7.96 5.28 17.46
C CYS A 89 -6.53 5.05 17.96
N LEU A 90 -6.14 3.78 18.17
CA LEU A 90 -4.77 3.43 18.58
C LEU A 90 -3.74 3.77 17.48
N ALA A 91 -4.07 3.52 16.22
CA ALA A 91 -3.22 3.87 15.08
C ALA A 91 -3.04 5.39 14.98
N THR A 92 -4.11 6.17 15.15
CA THR A 92 -4.07 7.64 15.15
C THR A 92 -3.22 8.17 16.30
N GLN A 93 -3.37 7.61 17.51
CA GLN A 93 -2.53 7.99 18.66
C GLN A 93 -1.06 7.64 18.42
N SER A 94 -0.78 6.50 17.81
CA SER A 94 0.59 6.09 17.46
C SER A 94 1.20 7.01 16.39
N LYS A 95 0.40 7.39 15.38
CA LYS A 95 0.81 8.39 14.36
C LYS A 95 1.12 9.73 15.02
N ALA A 96 0.24 10.24 15.88
CA ALA A 96 0.43 11.51 16.58
C ALA A 96 1.70 11.50 17.46
N ALA A 97 1.97 10.39 18.15
CA ALA A 97 3.19 10.26 18.95
C ALA A 97 4.45 10.26 18.07
N ARG A 98 4.39 9.64 16.89
CA ARG A 98 5.47 9.67 15.89
C ARG A 98 5.69 11.05 15.34
N ASP A 99 4.63 11.75 14.90
CA ASP A 99 4.72 13.09 14.35
C ASP A 99 5.28 14.07 15.39
N LYS A 100 4.88 13.92 16.67
CA LYS A 100 5.47 14.66 17.78
C LYS A 100 6.97 14.39 17.93
N ALA A 101 7.41 13.14 17.88
CA ALA A 101 8.82 12.77 17.96
C ALA A 101 9.64 13.32 16.79
N ILE A 102 9.06 13.35 15.57
CA ILE A 102 9.68 13.97 14.40
C ILE A 102 9.87 15.47 14.64
N LEU A 103 8.82 16.18 15.07
CA LEU A 103 8.88 17.61 15.35
C LEU A 103 9.89 17.92 16.48
N GLU A 104 9.91 17.15 17.56
CA GLU A 104 10.90 17.28 18.64
C GLU A 104 12.33 17.05 18.11
N THR A 105 12.53 16.12 17.19
CA THR A 105 13.81 15.88 16.53
C THR A 105 14.23 17.08 15.68
N ILE A 106 13.33 17.63 14.88
CA ILE A 106 13.58 18.82 14.06
C ILE A 106 13.88 20.03 14.95
N HIS A 107 13.07 20.27 15.99
CA HIS A 107 13.26 21.40 16.92
C HIS A 107 14.50 21.24 17.80
N GLY A 108 14.75 20.06 18.33
CA GLY A 108 15.94 19.77 19.17
C GLY A 108 17.24 19.92 18.39
N LYS A 109 17.16 19.76 17.07
CA LYS A 109 18.26 19.98 16.13
C LYS A 109 18.24 21.40 15.50
N ALA A 110 17.49 22.34 16.05
CA ALA A 110 17.47 23.73 15.58
C ALA A 110 18.86 24.40 15.58
N GLY A 111 19.84 23.85 16.33
CA GLY A 111 21.27 24.18 16.20
C GLY A 111 21.94 23.62 14.94
N TRP A 112 21.24 22.77 14.16
CA TRP A 112 21.75 22.17 12.92
C TRP A 112 21.39 22.99 11.67
N LYS A 113 20.91 24.21 11.82
CA LYS A 113 20.70 25.09 10.68
C LYS A 113 21.99 25.21 9.86
N GLY A 114 21.95 24.66 8.64
CA GLY A 114 23.08 24.66 7.71
C GLY A 114 24.15 23.58 7.95
N SER A 115 23.86 22.53 8.73
CA SER A 115 24.75 21.38 8.88
C SER A 115 24.21 20.18 8.12
N ASP A 116 25.05 19.60 7.26
CA ASP A 116 24.77 18.38 6.57
C ASP A 116 24.69 17.19 7.55
N PHE A 117 23.86 16.21 7.25
CA PHE A 117 23.77 15.00 8.05
C PHE A 117 23.59 13.77 7.16
N TYR A 118 23.94 12.62 7.70
CA TYR A 118 23.87 11.34 7.00
C TYR A 118 22.91 10.40 7.71
N LEU A 119 22.13 9.65 6.93
CA LEU A 119 21.24 8.61 7.44
C LEU A 119 21.99 7.29 7.54
N SER A 120 22.01 6.69 8.73
CA SER A 120 22.55 5.34 8.91
C SER A 120 21.58 4.32 8.34
N MET A 121 22.06 3.47 7.45
CA MET A 121 21.26 2.47 6.73
C MET A 121 21.65 1.05 7.16
N PHE A 122 20.74 0.09 6.92
CA PHE A 122 21.01 -1.34 7.04
C PHE A 122 20.26 -2.13 5.95
N LEU A 123 20.77 -3.31 5.63
CA LEU A 123 20.13 -4.25 4.72
C LEU A 123 19.35 -5.31 5.51
N ASP A 124 18.17 -5.64 5.04
CA ASP A 124 17.49 -6.85 5.51
C ASP A 124 18.03 -8.11 4.76
N PHE A 125 17.54 -9.28 5.13
CA PHE A 125 17.99 -10.55 4.54
C PHE A 125 17.63 -10.71 3.06
N ARG A 126 16.77 -9.87 2.51
CA ARG A 126 16.38 -9.84 1.08
C ARG A 126 17.19 -8.82 0.27
N GLY A 127 18.02 -8.02 0.91
CA GLY A 127 18.79 -6.95 0.29
C GLY A 127 18.10 -5.58 0.27
N ARG A 128 16.88 -5.46 0.84
CA ARG A 128 16.22 -4.16 0.96
C ARG A 128 16.92 -3.26 1.96
N VAL A 129 17.09 -1.99 1.59
CA VAL A 129 17.74 -0.96 2.42
C VAL A 129 16.72 -0.26 3.30
N TYR A 130 17.04 -0.12 4.58
CA TYR A 130 16.22 0.58 5.55
C TYR A 130 17.04 1.60 6.34
N ALA A 131 16.44 2.77 6.61
CA ALA A 131 17.01 3.73 7.54
C ALA A 131 16.90 3.21 8.98
N ARG A 132 17.98 3.38 9.77
CA ARG A 132 17.98 3.02 11.19
C ARG A 132 17.16 3.98 12.04
N ASP A 133 17.05 5.24 11.60
CA ASP A 133 16.17 6.21 12.25
C ASP A 133 14.73 5.99 11.79
N PRO A 134 13.81 5.57 12.68
CA PRO A 134 12.41 5.31 12.31
C PRO A 134 11.57 6.59 12.22
N TYR A 135 12.09 7.72 12.67
CA TYR A 135 11.32 8.96 12.78
C TYR A 135 11.69 9.98 11.70
N PHE A 136 12.98 10.25 11.51
CA PHE A 136 13.45 11.30 10.62
C PHE A 136 14.34 10.74 9.50
N SER A 137 13.68 10.21 8.49
CA SER A 137 14.32 9.72 7.26
C SER A 137 13.35 9.85 6.09
N TYR A 138 13.86 9.76 4.87
CA TYR A 138 13.02 9.75 3.67
C TYR A 138 12.12 8.48 3.54
N GLN A 139 12.37 7.45 4.33
CA GLN A 139 11.50 6.27 4.47
C GLN A 139 10.40 6.44 5.53
N SER A 140 10.37 7.58 6.23
CA SER A 140 9.40 7.88 7.27
C SER A 140 8.12 8.53 6.71
N SER A 141 7.38 9.24 7.56
CA SER A 141 6.12 9.88 7.19
C SER A 141 6.32 11.06 6.22
N ASP A 142 5.23 11.48 5.60
CA ASP A 142 5.18 12.68 4.76
C ASP A 142 5.74 13.93 5.47
N LEU A 143 5.45 14.09 6.77
CA LEU A 143 6.02 15.17 7.60
C LEU A 143 7.55 15.17 7.57
N ALA A 144 8.19 14.01 7.72
CA ALA A 144 9.65 13.92 7.68
C ALA A 144 10.17 14.21 6.26
N ARG A 145 9.52 13.64 5.24
CA ARG A 145 9.93 13.82 3.83
C ARG A 145 9.84 15.26 3.37
N GLY A 146 8.78 15.99 3.74
CA GLY A 146 8.64 17.41 3.40
C GLY A 146 9.68 18.33 4.04
N HIS A 147 10.48 17.83 5.01
CA HIS A 147 11.58 18.59 5.64
C HIS A 147 12.97 18.14 5.17
N LEU A 148 13.06 17.13 4.31
CA LEU A 148 14.33 16.60 3.81
C LEU A 148 14.61 17.14 2.42
N ILE A 149 15.79 17.70 2.25
CA ILE A 149 16.34 18.19 0.98
C ILE A 149 17.70 17.54 0.73
N PHE A 150 18.17 17.55 -0.49
CA PHE A 150 19.53 17.14 -0.81
C PHE A 150 20.56 18.11 -0.25
N MET A 151 21.75 17.61 0.06
CA MET A 151 22.87 18.40 0.53
C MET A 151 23.35 19.38 -0.57
N ASP A 152 23.51 18.85 -1.77
CA ASP A 152 23.99 19.61 -2.91
C ASP A 152 22.85 20.39 -3.57
N LYS A 153 23.19 21.58 -4.08
CA LYS A 153 22.33 22.38 -4.93
C LYS A 153 22.64 22.10 -6.40
N LYS A 154 21.59 21.94 -7.22
CA LYS A 154 21.71 21.86 -8.67
C LYS A 154 20.92 22.96 -9.36
N PRO A 155 21.43 23.55 -10.47
CA PRO A 155 20.61 24.46 -11.27
C PRO A 155 19.36 23.71 -11.76
N MET A 156 18.23 24.40 -11.79
CA MET A 156 16.97 23.87 -12.33
C MET A 156 16.60 24.66 -13.57
N THR A 157 16.52 23.96 -14.69
CA THR A 157 16.10 24.52 -15.98
C THR A 157 14.57 24.39 -16.16
N ASP A 158 14.02 24.96 -17.24
CA ASP A 158 12.61 24.77 -17.62
C ASP A 158 12.24 23.29 -17.74
N TYR A 159 13.19 22.45 -18.10
CA TYR A 159 13.03 21.02 -18.19
C TYR A 159 12.85 20.37 -16.81
N GLY A 160 13.70 20.69 -15.85
CA GLY A 160 13.53 20.28 -14.46
C GLY A 160 12.26 20.86 -13.84
N TYR A 161 11.89 22.08 -14.20
CA TYR A 161 10.65 22.70 -13.74
C TYR A 161 9.38 21.94 -14.20
N LYS A 162 9.40 21.32 -15.39
CA LYS A 162 8.34 20.39 -15.83
C LYS A 162 8.17 19.24 -14.81
N TRP A 163 9.25 18.61 -14.38
CA TRP A 163 9.20 17.51 -13.42
C TRP A 163 8.81 17.94 -12.01
N LEU A 164 9.19 19.15 -11.60
CA LEU A 164 8.71 19.75 -10.35
C LEU A 164 7.19 19.90 -10.36
N LYS A 165 6.60 20.39 -11.45
CA LYS A 165 5.14 20.48 -11.64
C LYS A 165 4.47 19.10 -11.55
N ILE A 166 5.00 18.10 -12.26
CA ILE A 166 4.48 16.73 -12.24
C ILE A 166 4.50 16.17 -10.80
N HIS A 167 5.59 16.39 -10.06
CA HIS A 167 5.70 15.92 -8.68
C HIS A 167 4.73 16.66 -7.73
N ALA A 168 4.49 17.94 -7.96
CA ALA A 168 3.49 18.71 -7.21
C ALA A 168 2.07 18.19 -7.46
N ALA A 169 1.70 17.94 -8.72
CA ALA A 169 0.44 17.34 -9.10
C ALA A 169 0.25 15.95 -8.45
N ASN A 170 1.26 15.08 -8.50
CA ASN A 170 1.25 13.76 -7.87
C ASN A 170 1.13 13.83 -6.33
N SER A 171 1.69 14.86 -5.72
CA SER A 171 1.66 15.04 -4.26
C SER A 171 0.33 15.61 -3.77
N PHE A 172 -0.33 16.42 -4.57
CA PHE A 172 -1.67 16.92 -4.30
C PHE A 172 -2.72 15.83 -4.44
N ASN A 173 -2.74 15.18 -5.58
CA ASN A 173 -3.55 14.00 -5.93
C ASN A 173 -5.01 14.01 -5.44
N GLN A 174 -5.63 15.18 -5.33
CA GLN A 174 -7.05 15.29 -5.04
C GLN A 174 -7.83 15.28 -6.37
N SER A 175 -8.89 14.51 -6.41
CA SER A 175 -9.65 14.28 -7.63
C SER A 175 -10.80 15.27 -7.83
N TYR A 176 -11.12 16.14 -6.86
CA TYR A 176 -12.19 17.14 -6.97
C TYR A 176 -12.06 18.23 -5.93
N SER A 177 -12.52 19.45 -6.26
CA SER A 177 -12.88 20.47 -5.31
C SER A 177 -14.06 20.00 -4.43
N VAL A 178 -14.20 20.58 -3.24
CA VAL A 178 -15.35 20.29 -2.35
C VAL A 178 -16.69 20.62 -3.04
N GLU A 179 -16.70 21.57 -3.97
CA GLU A 179 -17.87 21.96 -4.77
C GLU A 179 -18.23 20.91 -5.82
N GLU A 180 -17.24 20.34 -6.51
CA GLU A 180 -17.44 19.25 -7.46
C GLU A 180 -17.91 17.97 -6.77
N LEU A 181 -17.39 17.66 -5.57
CA LEU A 181 -17.88 16.55 -4.75
C LEU A 181 -19.34 16.74 -4.32
N LYS A 182 -19.75 17.97 -3.99
CA LYS A 182 -21.16 18.29 -3.69
C LYS A 182 -22.02 18.16 -4.93
N HIS A 183 -21.52 18.54 -6.10
CA HIS A 183 -22.23 18.42 -7.38
C HIS A 183 -22.42 16.96 -7.79
N LEU A 184 -21.40 16.12 -7.57
CA LEU A 184 -21.46 14.67 -7.83
C LEU A 184 -22.42 13.91 -6.90
N GLU A 185 -22.53 14.32 -5.63
CA GLU A 185 -23.54 13.77 -4.72
C GLU A 185 -24.97 14.12 -5.13
N TRP A 186 -25.14 15.22 -5.87
CA TRP A 186 -26.46 15.75 -6.24
C TRP A 186 -26.98 15.25 -7.60
N THR A 187 -26.12 14.83 -8.51
CA THR A 187 -26.50 14.41 -9.86
C THR A 187 -26.99 12.96 -9.99
N GLY A 188 -26.98 12.16 -8.91
CA GLY A 188 -27.68 10.87 -8.84
C GLY A 188 -27.19 9.75 -9.77
N VAL A 189 -27.96 8.68 -9.82
CA VAL A 189 -27.66 7.37 -10.43
C VAL A 189 -27.34 7.43 -11.94
N ASP A 190 -27.87 8.40 -12.67
CA ASP A 190 -27.75 8.48 -14.13
C ASP A 190 -26.32 8.81 -14.59
N TYR A 191 -25.60 9.62 -13.82
CA TYR A 191 -24.22 9.97 -14.13
C TYR A 191 -23.25 8.77 -14.01
N ILE A 192 -23.52 7.85 -13.10
CA ILE A 192 -22.69 6.65 -12.91
C ILE A 192 -22.87 5.66 -14.07
N SER A 193 -24.08 5.57 -14.66
CA SER A 193 -24.34 4.70 -15.80
C SER A 193 -23.65 5.18 -17.07
N ASP A 194 -23.51 6.48 -17.25
CA ASP A 194 -22.83 7.09 -18.40
C ASP A 194 -21.30 7.01 -18.25
N LEU A 195 -20.76 7.23 -17.06
CA LEU A 195 -19.34 7.02 -16.75
C LEU A 195 -18.89 5.55 -16.93
N VAL A 196 -19.79 4.59 -16.71
CA VAL A 196 -19.50 3.16 -16.94
C VAL A 196 -19.48 2.82 -18.44
N LYS A 197 -20.23 3.53 -19.28
CA LYS A 197 -20.30 3.30 -20.73
C LYS A 197 -19.13 3.90 -21.51
N ASP A 198 -18.61 5.06 -21.09
CA ASP A 198 -17.62 5.83 -21.85
C ASP A 198 -16.16 5.65 -21.36
N GLY A 199 -15.91 4.72 -20.43
CA GLY A 199 -14.62 4.64 -19.75
C GLY A 199 -14.50 5.79 -18.74
N ILE A 200 -14.53 5.48 -17.46
CA ILE A 200 -14.48 6.48 -16.38
C ILE A 200 -13.20 7.30 -16.57
N PRO A 201 -13.27 8.62 -16.77
CA PRO A 201 -12.08 9.44 -16.61
C PRO A 201 -11.57 9.16 -15.18
N ASP A 202 -10.35 8.72 -15.04
CA ASP A 202 -9.72 8.69 -13.73
C ASP A 202 -9.50 10.14 -13.33
N LEU A 203 -10.26 10.57 -12.33
CA LEU A 203 -10.35 11.96 -11.92
C LEU A 203 -9.30 12.30 -10.88
N SER A 204 -8.39 11.37 -10.57
CA SER A 204 -7.23 11.66 -9.72
C SER A 204 -6.09 12.20 -10.59
N VAL A 205 -5.47 13.29 -10.13
CA VAL A 205 -4.43 14.01 -10.88
C VAL A 205 -3.25 13.09 -11.24
N ASP A 206 -2.93 12.12 -10.38
CA ASP A 206 -1.88 11.12 -10.61
C ASP A 206 -2.19 10.10 -11.73
N LYS A 207 -3.39 10.15 -12.31
CA LYS A 207 -3.83 9.31 -13.42
C LYS A 207 -4.07 10.08 -14.73
N MET A 208 -3.78 11.35 -14.72
CA MET A 208 -3.71 12.17 -15.93
C MET A 208 -2.41 11.86 -16.70
N SER A 209 -2.34 12.23 -17.97
CA SER A 209 -1.07 12.20 -18.72
C SER A 209 -0.04 13.13 -18.05
N LEU A 210 1.24 12.96 -18.36
CA LEU A 210 2.29 13.82 -17.80
C LEU A 210 2.06 15.29 -18.21
N GLU A 211 1.62 15.51 -19.44
CA GLU A 211 1.26 16.84 -19.98
C GLU A 211 0.05 17.44 -19.26
N ASP A 212 -0.99 16.64 -19.04
CA ASP A 212 -2.19 17.10 -18.32
C ASP A 212 -1.86 17.46 -16.85
N ARG A 213 -0.89 16.76 -16.21
CA ARG A 213 -0.42 17.13 -14.85
C ARG A 213 0.31 18.47 -14.83
N VAL A 214 1.11 18.76 -15.86
CA VAL A 214 1.77 20.06 -16.02
C VAL A 214 0.71 21.15 -16.21
N SER A 215 -0.23 20.94 -17.13
CA SER A 215 -1.34 21.88 -17.38
C SER A 215 -2.17 22.13 -16.14
N TRP A 216 -2.44 21.09 -15.34
CA TRP A 216 -3.16 21.23 -14.08
C TRP A 216 -2.45 22.19 -13.10
N VAL A 217 -1.11 22.12 -12.99
CA VAL A 217 -0.35 23.05 -12.13
C VAL A 217 -0.41 24.47 -12.68
N GLU A 218 -0.31 24.65 -14.01
CA GLU A 218 -0.37 25.95 -14.67
C GLU A 218 -1.76 26.60 -14.54
N GLU A 219 -2.82 25.83 -14.66
CA GLU A 219 -4.20 26.30 -14.46
C GLU A 219 -4.52 26.65 -13.01
N ASN A 220 -3.78 26.08 -12.05
CA ASN A 220 -3.94 26.32 -10.62
C ASN A 220 -2.78 27.17 -10.01
N GLU A 221 -2.10 27.96 -10.80
CA GLU A 221 -0.93 28.74 -10.37
C GLU A 221 -1.22 29.62 -9.15
N GLU A 222 -2.37 30.27 -9.08
CA GLU A 222 -2.79 31.12 -7.95
C GLU A 222 -2.79 30.36 -6.63
N LEU A 223 -3.20 29.08 -6.64
CA LEU A 223 -3.21 28.21 -5.46
C LEU A 223 -1.80 28.07 -4.86
N PHE A 224 -0.76 27.89 -5.69
CA PHE A 224 0.62 27.77 -5.23
C PHE A 224 1.12 29.07 -4.61
N TRP A 225 0.79 30.20 -5.22
CA TRP A 225 1.13 31.53 -4.69
C TRP A 225 0.41 31.83 -3.37
N GLU A 226 -0.87 31.50 -3.24
CA GLU A 226 -1.63 31.69 -2.00
C GLU A 226 -1.05 30.83 -0.87
N VAL A 227 -0.79 29.55 -1.13
CA VAL A 227 -0.24 28.62 -0.14
C VAL A 227 1.17 29.03 0.28
N ALA A 228 2.04 29.42 -0.65
CA ALA A 228 3.40 29.85 -0.35
C ALA A 228 3.43 31.20 0.37
N GLY A 229 2.51 32.13 0.04
CA GLY A 229 2.43 33.47 0.62
C GLY A 229 1.95 33.46 2.08
N ASP A 230 0.91 32.69 2.40
CA ASP A 230 0.42 32.49 3.78
C ASP A 230 -0.05 31.05 4.00
N PRO A 231 0.87 30.12 4.33
CA PRO A 231 0.53 28.72 4.51
C PRO A 231 -0.38 28.44 5.71
N ILE A 232 -0.46 29.37 6.67
CA ILE A 232 -1.32 29.21 7.85
C ILE A 232 -2.77 29.59 7.50
N ALA A 233 -2.98 30.69 6.81
CA ALA A 233 -4.30 31.10 6.34
C ALA A 233 -4.87 30.10 5.34
N ASN A 234 -4.03 29.57 4.44
CA ASN A 234 -4.40 28.63 3.38
C ASN A 234 -4.19 27.14 3.74
N ARG A 235 -4.12 26.83 5.05
CA ARG A 235 -3.86 25.46 5.54
C ARG A 235 -4.87 24.41 5.05
N GLU A 236 -6.11 24.78 4.79
CA GLU A 236 -7.14 23.87 4.32
C GLU A 236 -6.85 23.34 2.90
N ILE A 237 -6.15 24.13 2.08
CA ILE A 237 -5.76 23.74 0.73
C ILE A 237 -4.72 22.62 0.80
N TRP A 238 -3.56 22.90 1.39
CA TRP A 238 -2.45 21.95 1.37
C TRP A 238 -2.62 20.77 2.33
N LEU A 239 -3.37 20.92 3.45
CA LEU A 239 -3.68 19.80 4.35
C LEU A 239 -4.62 18.76 3.70
N ASN A 240 -5.36 19.13 2.67
CA ASN A 240 -6.19 18.21 1.90
C ASN A 240 -5.38 17.42 0.85
N ALA A 241 -4.15 17.79 0.54
CA ALA A 241 -3.30 17.02 -0.36
C ALA A 241 -3.05 15.59 0.16
N GLU A 242 -2.80 14.63 -0.72
CA GLU A 242 -2.47 13.24 -0.32
C GLU A 242 -1.15 13.19 0.48
N LYS A 243 -0.18 14.04 0.09
CA LYS A 243 1.11 14.21 0.79
C LYS A 243 1.27 15.69 1.21
N PRO A 244 0.56 16.13 2.27
CA PRO A 244 0.41 17.57 2.56
C PRO A 244 1.74 18.30 2.81
N TRP A 245 2.69 17.71 3.51
CA TRP A 245 3.96 18.35 3.84
C TRP A 245 4.92 18.41 2.65
N VAL A 246 4.96 17.37 1.83
CA VAL A 246 5.70 17.39 0.57
C VAL A 246 5.06 18.40 -0.37
N PHE A 247 3.73 18.42 -0.51
CA PHE A 247 3.04 19.38 -1.36
C PHE A 247 3.31 20.84 -0.92
N LEU A 248 3.29 21.11 0.38
CA LEU A 248 3.63 22.45 0.91
C LEU A 248 5.07 22.86 0.53
N SER A 249 6.04 21.92 0.64
CA SER A 249 7.42 22.23 0.24
C SER A 249 7.55 22.52 -1.26
N LEU A 250 6.76 21.82 -2.08
CA LEU A 250 6.71 22.03 -3.53
C LEU A 250 6.03 23.36 -3.91
N CYS A 251 5.03 23.81 -3.13
CA CYS A 251 4.46 25.14 -3.33
C CYS A 251 5.52 26.24 -3.13
N PHE A 252 6.33 26.16 -2.09
CA PHE A 252 7.44 27.10 -1.88
C PHE A 252 8.46 27.06 -3.02
N GLU A 253 8.81 25.85 -3.49
CA GLU A 253 9.81 25.67 -4.55
C GLU A 253 9.32 26.22 -5.90
N ILE A 254 8.06 25.94 -6.29
CA ILE A 254 7.45 26.47 -7.53
C ILE A 254 7.48 28.00 -7.53
N VAL A 255 7.03 28.64 -6.44
CA VAL A 255 6.99 30.08 -6.35
C VAL A 255 8.41 30.68 -6.34
N ALA A 256 9.36 30.05 -5.64
CA ALA A 256 10.75 30.51 -5.63
C ALA A 256 11.40 30.45 -7.02
N TYR A 257 11.16 29.38 -7.79
CA TYR A 257 11.60 29.28 -9.18
C TYR A 257 11.01 30.38 -10.04
N GLN A 258 9.69 30.61 -9.97
CA GLN A 258 9.01 31.63 -10.75
C GLN A 258 9.52 33.04 -10.44
N VAL A 259 9.80 33.35 -9.17
CA VAL A 259 10.39 34.64 -8.75
C VAL A 259 11.79 34.80 -9.34
N ALA A 260 12.62 33.76 -9.32
CA ALA A 260 13.98 33.82 -9.89
C ALA A 260 13.93 34.05 -11.40
N VAL A 261 13.08 33.30 -12.13
CA VAL A 261 12.88 33.49 -13.58
C VAL A 261 12.38 34.91 -13.91
N CYS A 262 11.41 35.43 -13.15
CA CYS A 262 10.94 36.80 -13.33
C CYS A 262 12.02 37.86 -13.07
N SER A 263 13.02 37.51 -12.26
CA SER A 263 14.16 38.40 -11.92
C SER A 263 15.37 38.19 -12.83
N ASP A 264 15.28 37.32 -13.83
CA ASP A 264 16.38 36.92 -14.73
C ASP A 264 17.58 36.33 -13.95
N GLU A 265 17.27 35.58 -12.85
CA GLU A 265 18.26 34.93 -11.98
C GLU A 265 18.26 33.41 -12.21
N GLU A 266 19.45 32.80 -12.13
CA GLU A 266 19.59 31.34 -12.15
C GLU A 266 19.09 30.75 -10.84
N TYR A 267 18.22 29.70 -10.94
CA TYR A 267 17.64 29.05 -9.77
C TYR A 267 18.33 27.71 -9.46
N PHE A 268 18.64 27.48 -8.19
CA PHE A 268 19.26 26.24 -7.71
C PHE A 268 18.34 25.53 -6.72
N SER A 269 17.94 24.31 -7.07
CA SER A 269 17.06 23.46 -6.25
C SER A 269 17.84 22.43 -5.43
N GLN A 270 17.26 22.10 -4.26
CA GLN A 270 17.68 20.98 -3.40
C GLN A 270 16.52 19.98 -3.17
N ILE A 271 15.35 20.23 -3.75
CA ILE A 271 14.16 19.41 -3.54
C ILE A 271 14.29 18.08 -4.28
N PRO A 272 14.08 16.93 -3.59
CA PRO A 272 14.00 15.64 -4.24
C PRO A 272 12.71 15.51 -5.07
N ILE A 273 12.84 15.23 -6.36
CA ILE A 273 11.71 14.88 -7.23
C ILE A 273 11.60 13.36 -7.23
N ALA A 274 10.48 12.87 -6.69
CA ALA A 274 10.26 11.43 -6.52
C ALA A 274 9.37 10.87 -7.63
N ILE A 275 9.77 9.71 -8.16
CA ILE A 275 9.00 8.84 -9.03
C ILE A 275 8.75 7.50 -8.34
N ASP A 276 7.64 6.84 -8.64
CA ASP A 276 7.18 5.62 -7.95
C ASP A 276 6.74 4.55 -8.95
N GLY A 277 7.02 3.28 -8.66
CA GLY A 277 6.64 2.16 -9.53
C GLY A 277 5.14 1.90 -9.54
N SER A 278 4.59 1.59 -10.72
CA SER A 278 3.18 1.29 -10.92
C SER A 278 2.83 -0.15 -10.52
N SER A 279 2.67 -0.46 -9.22
CA SER A 279 2.41 -1.82 -8.71
C SER A 279 3.61 -2.77 -8.86
N ASN A 280 4.74 -2.37 -8.30
CA ASN A 280 6.06 -3.01 -8.43
C ASN A 280 6.05 -4.55 -8.29
N GLY A 281 5.35 -5.10 -7.29
CA GLY A 281 5.25 -6.56 -7.13
C GLY A 281 4.64 -7.27 -8.34
N THR A 282 3.65 -6.65 -8.99
CA THR A 282 3.05 -7.18 -10.22
C THR A 282 3.97 -6.96 -11.41
N GLN A 283 4.68 -5.82 -11.49
CA GLN A 283 5.69 -5.56 -12.53
C GLN A 283 6.74 -6.67 -12.57
N HIS A 284 7.37 -6.97 -11.44
CA HIS A 284 8.37 -8.05 -11.34
C HIS A 284 7.80 -9.41 -11.73
N LEU A 285 6.62 -9.77 -11.23
CA LEU A 285 5.99 -11.06 -11.56
C LEU A 285 5.59 -11.18 -13.03
N SER A 286 5.10 -10.08 -13.64
CA SER A 286 4.74 -10.03 -15.06
C SER A 286 5.98 -10.15 -15.97
N ALA A 287 7.07 -9.49 -15.59
CA ALA A 287 8.35 -9.61 -16.31
C ALA A 287 8.90 -11.04 -16.24
N MET A 288 8.90 -11.68 -15.07
CA MET A 288 9.33 -13.06 -14.88
C MET A 288 8.53 -14.05 -15.72
N SER A 289 7.20 -13.89 -15.75
CA SER A 289 6.30 -14.76 -16.50
C SER A 289 6.19 -14.40 -17.98
N LYS A 290 6.70 -13.25 -18.40
CA LYS A 290 6.46 -12.64 -19.71
C LYS A 290 4.96 -12.52 -20.05
N ASP A 291 4.11 -12.25 -19.04
CA ASP A 291 2.67 -12.11 -19.19
C ASP A 291 2.35 -10.70 -19.73
N GLU A 292 1.98 -10.63 -21.00
CA GLU A 292 1.66 -9.38 -21.69
C GLU A 292 0.42 -8.70 -21.10
N THR A 293 -0.61 -9.47 -20.72
CA THR A 293 -1.83 -8.92 -20.15
C THR A 293 -1.57 -8.18 -18.85
N SER A 294 -0.95 -8.82 -17.88
CA SER A 294 -0.62 -8.18 -16.61
C SER A 294 0.48 -7.13 -16.75
N GLY A 295 1.44 -7.33 -17.66
CA GLY A 295 2.49 -6.36 -17.97
C GLY A 295 1.95 -5.03 -18.49
N CYS A 296 1.00 -5.09 -19.42
CA CYS A 296 0.30 -3.91 -19.92
C CYS A 296 -0.40 -3.14 -18.77
N MET A 297 -1.08 -3.85 -17.85
CA MET A 297 -1.80 -3.22 -16.73
C MET A 297 -0.90 -2.46 -15.75
N VAL A 298 0.39 -2.74 -15.72
CA VAL A 298 1.36 -2.16 -14.77
C VAL A 298 2.47 -1.35 -15.44
N GLY A 299 2.25 -0.92 -16.69
CA GLY A 299 3.15 0.01 -17.39
C GLY A 299 4.43 -0.63 -17.96
N LEU A 300 4.46 -1.96 -18.19
CA LEU A 300 5.60 -2.61 -18.86
C LEU A 300 5.56 -2.50 -20.39
N THR A 301 4.53 -1.90 -20.95
CA THR A 301 4.37 -1.64 -22.38
C THR A 301 4.00 -0.18 -22.61
N HIS A 302 4.28 0.34 -23.80
CA HIS A 302 3.89 1.70 -24.17
C HIS A 302 2.37 1.93 -24.06
N GLN A 303 1.97 3.09 -23.55
CA GLN A 303 0.59 3.50 -23.37
C GLN A 303 0.48 5.03 -23.48
N ASP A 304 -0.58 5.52 -24.12
CA ASP A 304 -0.83 6.97 -24.25
C ASP A 304 -1.23 7.62 -22.90
N LYS A 305 -1.80 6.83 -21.98
CA LYS A 305 -2.25 7.27 -20.65
C LYS A 305 -2.00 6.18 -19.60
N PRO A 306 -1.77 6.55 -18.34
CA PRO A 306 -1.57 5.58 -17.29
C PRO A 306 -2.83 4.73 -17.06
N ILE A 307 -2.67 3.42 -16.97
CA ILE A 307 -3.76 2.50 -16.63
C ILE A 307 -3.91 2.41 -15.12
N ASP A 308 -5.12 2.58 -14.62
CA ASP A 308 -5.43 2.27 -13.22
C ASP A 308 -5.81 0.79 -13.06
N PHE A 309 -4.81 -0.02 -12.76
CA PHE A 309 -4.99 -1.45 -12.52
C PHE A 309 -6.06 -1.77 -11.45
N TYR A 310 -6.16 -0.93 -10.43
CA TYR A 310 -7.13 -1.12 -9.35
C TYR A 310 -8.58 -0.88 -9.79
N ILE A 311 -8.81 0.04 -10.74
CA ILE A 311 -10.13 0.23 -11.37
C ILE A 311 -10.48 -0.97 -12.24
N ILE A 312 -9.53 -1.54 -12.96
CA ILE A 312 -9.77 -2.75 -13.76
C ILE A 312 -10.22 -3.91 -12.87
N VAL A 313 -9.53 -4.11 -11.74
CA VAL A 313 -9.95 -5.12 -10.75
C VAL A 313 -11.33 -4.80 -10.16
N ALA A 314 -11.62 -3.52 -9.87
CA ALA A 314 -12.94 -3.09 -9.40
C ALA A 314 -14.04 -3.41 -10.39
N LYS A 315 -13.84 -3.10 -11.69
CA LYS A 315 -14.76 -3.47 -12.77
C LYS A 315 -14.96 -4.99 -12.86
N GLY A 316 -13.90 -5.77 -12.72
CA GLY A 316 -13.99 -7.22 -12.69
C GLY A 316 -14.82 -7.77 -11.53
N ILE A 317 -14.70 -7.17 -10.33
CA ILE A 317 -15.55 -7.50 -9.16
C ILE A 317 -17.02 -7.17 -9.45
N ILE A 318 -17.31 -6.00 -10.02
CA ILE A 318 -18.67 -5.59 -10.38
C ILE A 318 -19.27 -6.55 -11.40
N ASN A 319 -18.54 -6.86 -12.46
CA ASN A 319 -19.01 -7.75 -13.53
C ASN A 319 -19.35 -9.16 -13.02
N ARG A 320 -18.60 -9.68 -12.06
CA ARG A 320 -18.89 -10.98 -11.41
C ARG A 320 -20.19 -11.00 -10.61
N ASN A 321 -20.67 -9.83 -10.21
CA ASN A 321 -21.83 -9.67 -9.33
C ASN A 321 -23.07 -9.10 -10.04
N ILE A 322 -23.05 -8.93 -11.35
CA ILE A 322 -24.23 -8.48 -12.11
C ILE A 322 -25.42 -9.39 -11.82
N GLY A 323 -26.55 -8.80 -11.44
CA GLY A 323 -27.79 -9.51 -11.13
C GLY A 323 -27.85 -10.17 -9.74
N SER A 324 -26.81 -10.01 -8.90
CA SER A 324 -26.79 -10.52 -7.53
C SER A 324 -27.18 -9.44 -6.51
N ASP A 325 -27.45 -9.86 -5.26
CA ASP A 325 -27.64 -8.96 -4.11
C ASP A 325 -26.40 -8.07 -3.88
N LEU A 326 -25.22 -8.63 -4.04
CA LEU A 326 -23.95 -7.91 -3.92
C LEU A 326 -23.75 -6.91 -5.07
N GLY A 327 -24.18 -7.25 -6.28
CA GLY A 327 -24.21 -6.33 -7.43
C GLY A 327 -25.10 -5.13 -7.18
N SER A 328 -26.26 -5.33 -6.53
CA SER A 328 -27.15 -4.23 -6.13
C SER A 328 -26.51 -3.29 -5.10
N ILE A 329 -25.69 -3.83 -4.19
CA ILE A 329 -24.92 -3.00 -3.23
C ILE A 329 -23.85 -2.20 -4.00
N LEU A 330 -23.07 -2.86 -4.86
CA LEU A 330 -21.96 -2.23 -5.60
C LEU A 330 -22.44 -1.14 -6.56
N ALA A 331 -23.61 -1.30 -7.18
CA ALA A 331 -24.21 -0.31 -8.08
C ALA A 331 -24.51 1.04 -7.42
N ASN A 332 -24.67 1.06 -6.09
CA ASN A 332 -24.94 2.28 -5.33
C ASN A 332 -23.65 2.95 -4.80
N ILE A 333 -22.47 2.36 -5.03
CA ILE A 333 -21.18 2.87 -4.51
C ILE A 333 -20.42 3.54 -5.65
N PRO A 334 -20.02 4.82 -5.51
CA PRO A 334 -19.16 5.49 -6.48
C PRO A 334 -17.87 4.70 -6.74
N MET A 335 -17.44 4.62 -8.00
CA MET A 335 -16.26 3.84 -8.40
C MET A 335 -15.00 4.23 -7.61
N LYS A 336 -14.81 5.52 -7.35
CA LYS A 336 -13.70 6.02 -6.51
C LYS A 336 -13.67 5.37 -5.12
N LEU A 337 -14.84 5.18 -4.50
CA LEU A 337 -14.93 4.50 -3.21
C LEU A 337 -14.72 3.00 -3.33
N ILE A 338 -15.19 2.35 -4.41
CA ILE A 338 -14.90 0.94 -4.71
C ILE A 338 -13.39 0.77 -4.90
N ARG A 339 -12.76 1.63 -5.69
CA ARG A 339 -11.30 1.63 -5.86
C ARG A 339 -10.57 1.76 -4.53
N LYS A 340 -10.88 2.79 -3.74
CA LYS A 340 -10.19 3.11 -2.48
C LYS A 340 -10.46 2.09 -1.37
N GLY A 341 -11.73 1.68 -1.20
CA GLY A 341 -12.15 0.85 -0.06
C GLY A 341 -12.12 -0.66 -0.36
N ILE A 342 -12.22 -1.07 -1.62
CA ILE A 342 -12.33 -2.49 -1.98
C ILE A 342 -11.12 -2.98 -2.76
N SER A 343 -10.76 -2.34 -3.89
CA SER A 343 -9.78 -2.93 -4.80
C SER A 343 -8.32 -2.56 -4.51
N LYS A 344 -7.97 -1.30 -4.21
CA LYS A 344 -6.58 -0.83 -4.17
C LYS A 344 -5.69 -1.67 -3.24
N ARG A 345 -5.92 -1.59 -1.92
CA ARG A 345 -5.06 -2.31 -0.96
C ARG A 345 -5.20 -3.83 -1.04
N GLY A 346 -6.41 -4.32 -1.33
CA GLY A 346 -6.63 -5.75 -1.53
C GLY A 346 -5.80 -6.32 -2.69
N THR A 347 -5.78 -5.63 -3.83
CA THR A 347 -4.98 -6.01 -5.01
C THR A 347 -3.48 -5.92 -4.74
N MET A 348 -3.00 -4.82 -4.15
CA MET A 348 -1.59 -4.67 -3.75
C MET A 348 -1.14 -5.83 -2.85
N THR A 349 -1.96 -6.18 -1.85
CA THR A 349 -1.62 -7.25 -0.91
C THR A 349 -1.73 -8.64 -1.55
N LYS A 350 -2.64 -8.83 -2.52
CA LYS A 350 -2.76 -10.08 -3.30
C LYS A 350 -1.53 -10.30 -4.19
N ALA A 351 -0.92 -9.26 -4.73
CA ALA A 351 0.34 -9.38 -5.46
C ALA A 351 1.43 -10.08 -4.64
N TYR A 352 1.40 -9.96 -3.31
CA TYR A 352 2.29 -10.65 -2.36
C TYR A 352 1.68 -11.91 -1.72
N ASP A 353 0.68 -12.50 -2.37
CA ASP A 353 0.02 -13.76 -2.01
C ASP A 353 -0.81 -13.76 -0.72
N ALA A 354 -1.41 -12.62 -0.37
CA ALA A 354 -2.36 -12.58 0.74
C ALA A 354 -3.60 -13.45 0.46
N GLY A 355 -4.03 -14.19 1.49
CA GLY A 355 -5.22 -15.03 1.43
C GLY A 355 -6.52 -14.22 1.57
N VAL A 356 -7.64 -14.85 1.15
CA VAL A 356 -8.99 -14.26 1.16
C VAL A 356 -9.36 -13.62 2.51
N ASN A 357 -9.05 -14.25 3.63
CA ASN A 357 -9.41 -13.72 4.95
C ASN A 357 -8.64 -12.43 5.28
N CYS A 358 -7.34 -12.36 4.96
CA CYS A 358 -6.52 -11.16 5.15
C CYS A 358 -7.06 -10.00 4.29
N ILE A 359 -7.38 -10.28 3.02
CA ILE A 359 -7.96 -9.29 2.10
C ILE A 359 -9.35 -8.83 2.58
N ALA A 360 -10.17 -9.72 3.14
CA ALA A 360 -11.47 -9.37 3.71
C ALA A 360 -11.35 -8.38 4.88
N ASP A 361 -10.38 -8.58 5.77
CA ASP A 361 -10.11 -7.66 6.88
C ASP A 361 -9.62 -6.30 6.38
N ILE A 362 -8.80 -6.27 5.32
CA ILE A 362 -8.35 -5.03 4.66
C ILE A 362 -9.55 -4.28 4.07
N ILE A 363 -10.37 -4.96 3.25
CA ILE A 363 -11.58 -4.37 2.64
C ILE A 363 -12.50 -3.81 3.71
N TYR A 364 -12.80 -4.60 4.75
CA TYR A 364 -13.68 -4.14 5.82
C TYR A 364 -13.13 -2.89 6.53
N THR A 365 -11.83 -2.87 6.83
CA THR A 365 -11.18 -1.74 7.50
C THR A 365 -11.19 -0.49 6.62
N ASP A 366 -10.88 -0.62 5.32
CA ASP A 366 -10.85 0.51 4.40
C ASP A 366 -12.26 1.06 4.11
N CYS A 367 -13.25 0.17 3.96
CA CYS A 367 -14.66 0.57 3.85
C CYS A 367 -15.17 1.26 5.11
N TYR A 368 -14.75 0.80 6.30
CA TYR A 368 -15.08 1.46 7.55
C TYR A 368 -14.48 2.88 7.61
N ASN A 369 -13.21 3.03 7.25
CA ASN A 369 -12.53 4.34 7.21
C ASN A 369 -13.17 5.32 6.23
N ALA A 370 -13.70 4.81 5.12
CA ALA A 370 -14.39 5.59 4.11
C ALA A 370 -15.89 5.80 4.42
N GLY A 371 -16.39 5.36 5.59
CA GLY A 371 -17.80 5.48 5.96
C GLY A 371 -18.76 4.56 5.18
N MET A 372 -18.22 3.64 4.37
CA MET A 372 -19.00 2.78 3.47
C MET A 372 -19.76 1.69 4.21
N THR A 373 -19.28 1.23 5.37
CA THR A 373 -19.93 0.18 6.17
C THR A 373 -21.33 0.57 6.61
N ALA A 374 -21.50 1.78 7.12
CA ALA A 374 -22.80 2.28 7.54
C ALA A 374 -23.68 2.72 6.36
N LYS A 375 -23.08 3.40 5.35
CA LYS A 375 -23.83 3.99 4.23
C LYS A 375 -24.34 2.93 3.24
N TYR A 376 -23.52 1.89 2.95
CA TYR A 376 -23.81 0.90 1.91
C TYR A 376 -23.96 -0.54 2.44
N GLY A 377 -23.95 -0.73 3.75
CA GLY A 377 -24.13 -2.05 4.35
C GLY A 377 -22.95 -3.02 4.12
N ILE A 378 -21.71 -2.52 4.04
CA ILE A 378 -20.53 -3.38 3.88
C ILE A 378 -20.18 -4.05 5.21
N THR A 379 -20.81 -5.19 5.48
CA THR A 379 -20.51 -6.02 6.65
C THR A 379 -19.24 -6.86 6.44
N LYS A 380 -18.73 -7.52 7.49
CA LYS A 380 -17.61 -8.48 7.35
C LYS A 380 -17.94 -9.63 6.39
N ASN A 381 -19.18 -10.09 6.36
CA ASN A 381 -19.60 -11.13 5.43
C ASN A 381 -19.58 -10.63 3.97
N VAL A 382 -20.05 -9.40 3.73
CA VAL A 382 -19.95 -8.74 2.42
C VAL A 382 -18.48 -8.57 2.03
N ALA A 383 -17.63 -8.07 2.93
CA ALA A 383 -16.19 -7.92 2.68
C ALA A 383 -15.51 -9.26 2.34
N LYS A 384 -15.93 -10.36 2.98
CA LYS A 384 -15.41 -11.71 2.68
C LYS A 384 -15.85 -12.21 1.29
N ARG A 385 -17.06 -11.89 0.83
CA ARG A 385 -17.51 -12.19 -0.54
C ARG A 385 -16.71 -11.35 -1.54
N LEU A 386 -16.61 -10.04 -1.32
CA LEU A 386 -15.83 -9.14 -2.16
C LEU A 386 -14.35 -9.55 -2.26
N SER A 387 -13.75 -10.01 -1.16
CA SER A 387 -12.35 -10.48 -1.18
C SER A 387 -12.15 -11.72 -2.03
N LYS A 388 -13.13 -12.64 -2.07
CA LYS A 388 -13.10 -13.78 -2.95
C LYS A 388 -13.18 -13.36 -4.42
N ASP A 389 -14.13 -12.47 -4.74
CA ASP A 389 -14.29 -11.95 -6.10
C ASP A 389 -13.04 -11.17 -6.56
N LEU A 390 -12.39 -10.43 -5.66
CA LEU A 390 -11.12 -9.75 -5.92
C LEU A 390 -10.02 -10.75 -6.27
N VAL A 391 -9.85 -11.80 -5.44
CA VAL A 391 -8.84 -12.85 -5.67
C VAL A 391 -9.08 -13.56 -6.99
N ASP A 392 -10.32 -13.93 -7.29
CA ASP A 392 -10.68 -14.59 -8.53
C ASP A 392 -10.46 -13.68 -9.76
N THR A 393 -10.76 -12.38 -9.62
CA THR A 393 -10.51 -11.39 -10.68
C THR A 393 -9.00 -11.20 -10.90
N TYR A 394 -8.24 -11.01 -9.83
CA TYR A 394 -6.78 -10.89 -9.91
C TYR A 394 -6.15 -12.13 -10.59
N ASN A 395 -6.53 -13.32 -10.17
CA ASN A 395 -6.01 -14.57 -10.73
C ASN A 395 -6.34 -14.73 -12.21
N THR A 396 -7.48 -14.19 -12.67
CA THR A 396 -7.86 -14.18 -14.10
C THR A 396 -7.00 -13.22 -14.91
N ILE A 397 -6.77 -12.00 -14.39
CA ILE A 397 -6.00 -10.95 -15.09
C ILE A 397 -4.50 -11.26 -15.06
N CYS A 398 -4.00 -11.72 -13.93
CA CYS A 398 -2.58 -11.95 -13.64
C CYS A 398 -2.23 -13.45 -13.60
N SER A 399 -2.64 -14.19 -14.64
CA SER A 399 -2.44 -15.66 -14.68
C SER A 399 -0.96 -16.06 -14.68
N GLY A 400 -0.10 -15.34 -15.39
CA GLY A 400 1.33 -15.53 -15.39
C GLY A 400 1.97 -15.27 -14.01
N PRO A 401 1.75 -14.09 -13.38
CA PRO A 401 2.15 -13.85 -12.00
C PRO A 401 1.71 -14.92 -10.98
N VAL A 402 0.49 -15.45 -11.12
CA VAL A 402 0.00 -16.53 -10.25
C VAL A 402 0.79 -17.82 -10.48
N ALA A 403 1.05 -18.19 -11.74
CA ALA A 403 1.82 -19.38 -12.08
C ALA A 403 3.26 -19.31 -11.52
N ILE A 404 3.91 -18.12 -11.52
CA ILE A 404 5.21 -17.93 -10.88
C ILE A 404 5.16 -18.23 -9.38
N LYS A 405 4.13 -17.72 -8.69
CA LYS A 405 3.97 -17.97 -7.24
C LYS A 405 3.80 -19.46 -6.93
N ASP A 406 2.97 -20.15 -7.70
CA ASP A 406 2.73 -21.60 -7.55
C ASP A 406 4.04 -22.38 -7.81
N TYR A 407 4.80 -21.96 -8.81
CA TYR A 407 6.09 -22.57 -9.11
C TYR A 407 7.10 -22.37 -7.97
N LEU A 408 7.25 -21.15 -7.44
CA LEU A 408 8.10 -20.88 -6.28
C LEU A 408 7.70 -21.72 -5.06
N GLN A 409 6.40 -21.87 -4.81
CA GLN A 409 5.91 -22.72 -3.71
C GLN A 409 6.23 -24.19 -3.95
N SER A 410 6.17 -24.67 -5.20
CA SER A 410 6.53 -26.05 -5.56
C SER A 410 8.02 -26.34 -5.34
N LEU A 411 8.92 -25.42 -5.76
CA LEU A 411 10.37 -25.52 -5.52
C LEU A 411 10.68 -25.58 -4.02
N VAL A 412 10.08 -24.70 -3.23
CA VAL A 412 10.26 -24.67 -1.77
C VAL A 412 9.68 -25.91 -1.11
N GLY A 413 8.51 -26.35 -1.55
CA GLY A 413 7.87 -27.57 -1.07
C GLY A 413 8.74 -28.80 -1.27
N TYR A 414 9.35 -28.94 -2.46
CA TYR A 414 10.30 -30.00 -2.77
C TYR A 414 11.56 -29.90 -1.89
N ARG A 415 12.19 -28.72 -1.83
CA ARG A 415 13.40 -28.48 -1.03
C ARG A 415 13.22 -28.89 0.44
N ILE A 416 12.11 -28.51 1.06
CA ILE A 416 11.86 -28.79 2.47
C ILE A 416 11.44 -30.25 2.67
N LYS A 417 10.49 -30.77 1.88
CA LYS A 417 9.87 -32.07 2.12
C LYS A 417 10.67 -33.25 1.56
N LYS A 418 11.34 -33.08 0.41
CA LYS A 418 12.10 -34.13 -0.26
C LYS A 418 13.61 -34.06 0.06
N MET A 419 14.20 -32.88 -0.09
CA MET A 419 15.63 -32.70 0.22
C MET A 419 15.92 -32.57 1.73
N GLY A 420 14.90 -32.42 2.58
CA GLY A 420 15.05 -32.25 4.05
C GLY A 420 15.81 -30.99 4.47
N LYS A 421 15.83 -29.95 3.63
CA LYS A 421 16.52 -28.70 3.95
C LYS A 421 15.62 -27.78 4.79
N THR A 422 16.21 -27.03 5.70
CA THR A 422 15.52 -26.14 6.66
C THR A 422 15.48 -24.68 6.21
N SER A 423 16.21 -24.35 5.12
CA SER A 423 16.30 -23.01 4.55
C SER A 423 16.20 -23.03 3.03
N VAL A 424 15.70 -21.94 2.46
CA VAL A 424 15.69 -21.67 1.02
C VAL A 424 16.75 -20.62 0.72
N LYS A 425 17.55 -20.84 -0.32
CA LYS A 425 18.64 -19.94 -0.72
C LYS A 425 18.52 -19.60 -2.19
N TRP A 426 18.81 -18.36 -2.54
CA TRP A 426 18.98 -17.91 -3.93
C TRP A 426 19.92 -16.70 -3.98
N GLU A 427 20.43 -16.44 -5.16
CA GLU A 427 21.20 -15.25 -5.47
C GLU A 427 20.35 -14.33 -6.37
N THR A 428 20.40 -13.04 -6.10
CA THR A 428 19.66 -12.03 -6.88
C THR A 428 20.48 -11.61 -8.11
N PRO A 429 19.87 -10.97 -9.13
CA PRO A 429 20.61 -10.45 -10.29
C PRO A 429 21.74 -9.47 -9.95
N SER A 430 21.65 -8.77 -8.81
CA SER A 430 22.75 -7.92 -8.31
C SER A 430 23.85 -8.69 -7.56
N GLY A 431 23.79 -10.03 -7.49
CA GLY A 431 24.74 -10.86 -6.76
C GLY A 431 24.51 -10.93 -5.24
N PHE A 432 23.37 -10.45 -4.72
CA PHE A 432 23.08 -10.50 -3.30
C PHE A 432 22.58 -11.89 -2.89
N PRO A 433 23.23 -12.58 -1.91
CA PRO A 433 22.82 -13.90 -1.45
C PRO A 433 21.66 -13.79 -0.46
N VAL A 434 20.51 -14.37 -0.79
CA VAL A 434 19.34 -14.42 0.09
C VAL A 434 19.23 -15.77 0.76
N ILE A 435 19.02 -15.77 2.08
CA ILE A 435 18.74 -16.97 2.88
C ILE A 435 17.44 -16.76 3.62
N SER A 436 16.41 -17.51 3.23
CA SER A 436 15.10 -17.49 3.89
C SER A 436 14.94 -18.72 4.77
N GLU A 437 14.83 -18.49 6.07
CA GLU A 437 14.55 -19.53 7.05
C GLU A 437 13.56 -19.05 8.10
N LYS A 438 12.72 -19.95 8.56
CA LYS A 438 11.81 -19.69 9.69
C LYS A 438 11.72 -20.93 10.57
N TRP A 439 11.62 -20.71 11.86
CA TRP A 439 11.60 -21.75 12.87
C TRP A 439 10.32 -21.68 13.69
N ILE A 440 9.82 -22.82 14.11
CA ILE A 440 8.72 -22.85 15.07
C ILE A 440 9.22 -22.24 16.37
N MET A 441 8.50 -21.24 16.86
CA MET A 441 8.83 -20.53 18.10
C MET A 441 7.95 -21.07 19.22
N LYS A 442 8.58 -21.51 20.32
CA LYS A 442 7.88 -21.95 21.52
C LYS A 442 7.77 -20.80 22.51
N GLN A 443 6.54 -20.46 22.87
CA GLN A 443 6.29 -19.43 23.87
C GLN A 443 6.69 -19.94 25.26
N ARG A 444 7.48 -19.15 25.99
CA ARG A 444 7.90 -19.39 27.36
C ARG A 444 7.48 -18.23 28.25
N HIS A 445 7.14 -18.56 29.45
CA HIS A 445 6.77 -17.62 30.50
C HIS A 445 7.84 -17.63 31.59
N VAL A 446 8.30 -16.43 31.98
CA VAL A 446 9.27 -16.24 33.04
C VAL A 446 8.70 -15.25 34.04
N ASN A 447 8.69 -15.64 35.29
CA ASN A 447 8.35 -14.74 36.38
C ASN A 447 9.58 -13.93 36.78
N LEU A 448 9.46 -12.60 36.74
CA LEU A 448 10.53 -11.70 37.17
C LEU A 448 10.41 -11.40 38.66
N PRO A 449 11.34 -11.89 39.50
CA PRO A 449 11.23 -11.82 40.97
C PRO A 449 11.61 -10.46 41.56
N PHE A 450 12.06 -9.49 40.72
CA PHE A 450 12.65 -8.23 41.20
C PHE A 450 11.66 -7.09 41.40
N THR A 451 10.35 -7.34 41.27
CA THR A 451 9.32 -6.33 41.43
C THR A 451 8.38 -6.66 42.57
N ALA A 452 7.84 -5.64 43.25
CA ALA A 452 6.83 -5.81 44.31
C ALA A 452 5.54 -6.50 43.82
N LYS A 453 5.34 -6.59 42.50
CA LYS A 453 4.33 -7.42 41.84
C LYS A 453 5.05 -8.36 40.88
N THR A 454 4.70 -9.64 40.93
CA THR A 454 5.20 -10.62 39.95
C THR A 454 4.81 -10.20 38.55
N ILE A 455 5.80 -9.81 37.74
CA ILE A 455 5.61 -9.52 36.31
C ILE A 455 5.96 -10.79 35.55
N MET A 456 5.00 -11.29 34.77
CA MET A 456 5.23 -12.40 33.87
C MET A 456 5.72 -11.86 32.52
N ALA A 457 7.00 -12.10 32.22
CA ALA A 457 7.57 -11.84 30.90
C ALA A 457 7.33 -13.04 29.98
N VAL A 458 6.98 -12.76 28.76
CA VAL A 458 6.80 -13.76 27.70
C VAL A 458 7.92 -13.60 26.69
N TYR A 459 8.65 -14.71 26.42
CA TYR A 459 9.62 -14.73 25.33
C TYR A 459 9.39 -15.94 24.43
N HIS A 460 9.91 -15.86 23.20
CA HIS A 460 9.78 -16.91 22.21
C HIS A 460 11.13 -17.58 22.01
N GLU A 461 11.18 -18.87 22.34
CA GLU A 461 12.36 -19.72 22.18
C GLU A 461 12.33 -20.39 20.81
N LYS A 462 13.41 -20.27 20.04
CA LYS A 462 13.59 -20.94 18.75
C LYS A 462 13.69 -22.46 19.01
N THR A 463 12.92 -23.25 18.25
CA THR A 463 13.04 -24.71 18.21
C THR A 463 13.92 -25.17 17.06
N ASP A 464 14.28 -26.46 17.01
CA ASP A 464 15.02 -27.06 15.89
C ASP A 464 14.11 -27.45 14.70
N MET A 465 12.81 -27.17 14.79
CA MET A 465 11.84 -27.51 13.76
C MET A 465 11.57 -26.32 12.83
N PRO A 466 11.72 -26.49 11.49
CA PRO A 466 11.39 -25.44 10.54
C PRO A 466 9.88 -25.19 10.50
N ALA A 467 9.47 -23.92 10.43
CA ALA A 467 8.08 -23.51 10.23
C ALA A 467 7.74 -23.60 8.73
N THR A 468 7.57 -24.84 8.22
CA THR A 468 7.42 -25.14 6.79
C THR A 468 6.32 -24.33 6.12
N HIS A 469 5.16 -24.22 6.76
CA HIS A 469 4.04 -23.45 6.22
C HIS A 469 4.38 -21.96 6.04
N GLU A 470 5.06 -21.38 7.02
CA GLU A 470 5.46 -19.98 6.97
C GLU A 470 6.58 -19.70 5.94
N ILE A 471 7.49 -20.67 5.74
CA ILE A 471 8.51 -20.59 4.68
C ILE A 471 7.84 -20.64 3.31
N MET A 472 6.90 -21.58 3.11
CA MET A 472 6.19 -21.72 1.84
C MET A 472 5.31 -20.51 1.52
N SER A 473 4.55 -20.01 2.48
CA SER A 473 3.70 -18.82 2.27
C SER A 473 4.49 -17.52 2.11
N GLY A 474 5.69 -17.46 2.71
CA GLY A 474 6.56 -16.29 2.62
C GLY A 474 7.48 -16.25 1.40
N ILE A 475 7.58 -17.33 0.60
CA ILE A 475 8.56 -17.36 -0.50
C ILE A 475 8.27 -16.32 -1.57
N SER A 476 7.02 -16.21 -2.03
CA SER A 476 6.65 -15.28 -3.09
C SER A 476 6.98 -13.83 -2.72
N PRO A 477 6.50 -13.27 -1.58
CA PRO A 477 6.88 -11.91 -1.19
C PRO A 477 8.38 -11.75 -0.96
N ASN A 478 9.08 -12.73 -0.38
CA ASN A 478 10.53 -12.62 -0.14
C ASN A 478 11.32 -12.62 -1.45
N TYR A 479 10.92 -13.43 -2.42
CA TYR A 479 11.56 -13.49 -3.73
C TYR A 479 11.33 -12.17 -4.49
N VAL A 480 10.09 -11.70 -4.60
CA VAL A 480 9.76 -10.43 -5.28
C VAL A 480 10.49 -9.24 -4.63
N HIS A 481 10.50 -9.18 -3.29
CA HIS A 481 11.23 -8.12 -2.57
C HIS A 481 12.74 -8.19 -2.75
N SER A 482 13.31 -9.36 -3.02
CA SER A 482 14.73 -9.46 -3.34
C SER A 482 15.03 -9.03 -4.78
N MET A 483 14.10 -9.23 -5.72
CA MET A 483 14.22 -8.70 -7.08
C MET A 483 14.12 -7.17 -7.09
N ASP A 484 13.18 -6.62 -6.38
CA ASP A 484 13.01 -5.19 -6.15
C ASP A 484 14.28 -4.56 -5.53
N ALA A 485 14.83 -5.18 -4.47
CA ALA A 485 16.09 -4.74 -3.88
C ALA A 485 17.27 -4.81 -4.85
N SER A 486 17.29 -5.83 -5.70
CA SER A 486 18.30 -5.97 -6.76
C SER A 486 18.17 -4.85 -7.80
N HIS A 487 16.94 -4.57 -8.26
CA HIS A 487 16.65 -3.46 -9.17
C HIS A 487 17.14 -2.14 -8.60
N MET A 488 16.77 -1.83 -7.36
CA MET A 488 17.23 -0.62 -6.67
C MET A 488 18.77 -0.52 -6.63
N SER A 489 19.47 -1.61 -6.33
CA SER A 489 20.93 -1.61 -6.26
C SER A 489 21.57 -1.35 -7.63
N LEU A 490 21.02 -1.92 -8.70
CA LEU A 490 21.49 -1.69 -10.07
C LEU A 490 21.26 -0.24 -10.50
N VAL A 491 20.08 0.31 -10.22
CA VAL A 491 19.75 1.72 -10.52
C VAL A 491 20.71 2.67 -9.80
N ILE A 492 20.94 2.47 -8.50
CA ILE A 492 21.84 3.32 -7.71
C ILE A 492 23.26 3.29 -8.26
N ASN A 493 23.79 2.09 -8.59
CA ASN A 493 25.14 1.96 -9.11
C ASN A 493 25.27 2.68 -10.47
N ARG A 494 24.31 2.53 -11.37
CA ARG A 494 24.35 3.19 -12.68
C ARG A 494 24.23 4.70 -12.59
N LEU A 495 23.33 5.22 -11.72
CA LEU A 495 23.26 6.67 -11.47
C LEU A 495 24.59 7.22 -10.95
N HIS A 496 25.21 6.50 -10.02
CA HIS A 496 26.52 6.89 -9.48
C HIS A 496 27.61 6.91 -10.57
N ASP A 497 27.66 5.88 -11.44
CA ASP A 497 28.62 5.79 -12.54
C ASP A 497 28.44 6.93 -13.56
N GLN A 498 27.24 7.48 -13.67
CA GLN A 498 26.94 8.66 -14.50
C GLN A 498 27.16 9.99 -13.75
N GLY A 499 27.67 9.95 -12.52
CA GLY A 499 27.95 11.14 -11.71
C GLY A 499 26.76 11.73 -10.99
N ILE A 500 25.60 11.06 -10.96
CA ILE A 500 24.44 11.45 -10.17
C ILE A 500 24.61 10.87 -8.76
N THR A 501 25.06 11.72 -7.84
CA THR A 501 25.40 11.33 -6.45
C THR A 501 24.34 11.73 -5.43
N SER A 502 23.44 12.66 -5.78
CA SER A 502 22.30 13.09 -4.95
C SER A 502 21.05 12.32 -5.34
N PHE A 503 20.75 11.23 -4.61
CA PHE A 503 19.57 10.42 -4.84
C PHE A 503 18.96 9.91 -3.53
N GLY A 504 17.64 9.68 -3.55
CA GLY A 504 16.92 8.94 -2.52
C GLY A 504 16.32 7.67 -3.11
N ALA A 505 16.30 6.58 -2.32
CA ALA A 505 15.69 5.33 -2.74
C ALA A 505 14.88 4.69 -1.60
N ILE A 506 13.63 4.37 -1.88
CA ILE A 506 12.70 3.70 -0.96
C ILE A 506 12.13 2.49 -1.71
N HIS A 507 12.89 1.40 -1.75
CA HIS A 507 12.51 0.17 -2.46
C HIS A 507 12.20 0.42 -3.95
N ASP A 508 10.92 0.66 -4.30
CA ASP A 508 10.37 0.92 -5.63
C ASP A 508 10.05 2.41 -5.89
N SER A 509 10.59 3.30 -5.07
CA SER A 509 10.47 4.76 -5.26
C SER A 509 11.86 5.39 -5.25
N PHE A 510 12.15 6.18 -6.26
CA PHE A 510 13.43 6.87 -6.43
C PHE A 510 13.24 8.36 -6.47
N SER A 511 14.24 9.11 -6.03
CA SER A 511 14.26 10.56 -6.14
C SER A 511 15.64 11.09 -6.49
N VAL A 512 15.67 12.11 -7.33
CA VAL A 512 16.87 12.85 -7.78
C VAL A 512 16.55 14.33 -7.89
N HIS A 513 17.51 15.16 -8.26
CA HIS A 513 17.25 16.54 -8.66
C HIS A 513 16.37 16.61 -9.92
N ALA A 514 15.66 17.70 -10.09
CA ALA A 514 14.65 17.86 -11.13
C ALA A 514 15.16 17.59 -12.55
N ASP A 515 16.35 18.09 -12.89
CA ASP A 515 16.96 17.91 -14.20
C ASP A 515 17.59 16.52 -14.42
N ASP A 516 17.67 15.68 -13.38
CA ASP A 516 18.19 14.31 -13.46
C ASP A 516 17.08 13.25 -13.65
N VAL A 517 15.79 13.64 -13.66
CA VAL A 517 14.67 12.70 -13.64
C VAL A 517 14.59 11.84 -14.89
N GLU A 518 14.86 12.39 -16.06
CA GLU A 518 14.86 11.60 -17.31
C GLU A 518 15.97 10.54 -17.33
N GLU A 519 17.15 10.89 -16.82
CA GLU A 519 18.24 9.93 -16.70
C GLU A 519 17.88 8.85 -15.67
N LEU A 520 17.24 9.22 -14.56
CA LEU A 520 16.71 8.26 -13.60
C LEU A 520 15.71 7.31 -14.26
N LEU A 521 14.76 7.81 -15.06
CA LEU A 521 13.78 7.00 -15.78
C LEU A 521 14.46 6.06 -16.77
N HIS A 522 15.44 6.57 -17.53
CA HIS A 522 16.23 5.76 -18.47
C HIS A 522 16.95 4.61 -17.77
N VAL A 523 17.72 4.93 -16.74
CA VAL A 523 18.50 3.95 -15.95
C VAL A 523 17.59 2.93 -15.26
N THR A 524 16.44 3.36 -14.78
CA THR A 524 15.46 2.49 -14.12
C THR A 524 14.90 1.45 -15.09
N LYS A 525 14.53 1.86 -16.31
CA LYS A 525 14.04 0.96 -17.38
C LYS A 525 15.11 0.00 -17.84
N GLU A 526 16.30 0.49 -18.15
CA GLU A 526 17.44 -0.31 -18.61
C GLU A 526 17.82 -1.37 -17.54
N SER A 527 17.93 -0.97 -16.28
CA SER A 527 18.24 -1.89 -15.19
C SER A 527 17.19 -2.98 -15.02
N PHE A 528 15.90 -2.65 -15.22
CA PHE A 528 14.82 -3.62 -15.15
C PHE A 528 14.85 -4.61 -16.32
N ILE A 529 15.13 -4.16 -17.54
CA ILE A 529 15.27 -5.01 -18.72
C ILE A 529 16.41 -6.01 -18.51
N ASP A 530 17.60 -5.53 -18.12
CA ASP A 530 18.79 -6.36 -17.91
C ASP A 530 18.58 -7.42 -16.82
N MET A 531 17.83 -7.09 -15.79
CA MET A 531 17.49 -8.06 -14.73
C MET A 531 16.75 -9.30 -15.25
N TYR A 532 16.00 -9.16 -16.34
CA TYR A 532 15.16 -10.24 -16.88
C TYR A 532 15.62 -10.74 -18.26
N ASP A 533 16.80 -10.30 -18.70
CA ASP A 533 17.45 -10.81 -19.93
C ASP A 533 18.21 -12.12 -19.67
N HIS A 534 17.53 -13.07 -18.97
CA HIS A 534 18.04 -14.41 -18.72
C HIS A 534 16.91 -15.40 -18.46
N ASP A 535 17.22 -16.70 -18.38
CA ASP A 535 16.24 -17.73 -18.03
C ASP A 535 15.96 -17.74 -16.53
N VAL A 536 14.94 -16.96 -16.13
CA VAL A 536 14.53 -16.80 -14.73
C VAL A 536 14.12 -18.12 -14.09
N PHE A 537 13.41 -19.01 -14.82
CA PHE A 537 12.95 -20.28 -14.25
C PHE A 537 14.10 -21.24 -14.00
N LYS A 538 15.05 -21.28 -14.94
CA LYS A 538 16.28 -22.02 -14.75
C LYS A 538 17.06 -21.50 -13.55
N SER A 539 17.19 -20.17 -13.42
CA SER A 539 17.88 -19.55 -12.29
C SER A 539 17.20 -19.87 -10.95
N MET A 540 15.84 -19.83 -10.89
CA MET A 540 15.10 -20.22 -9.70
C MET A 540 15.35 -21.68 -9.33
N ARG A 541 15.28 -22.59 -10.30
CA ARG A 541 15.51 -24.03 -10.09
C ARG A 541 16.92 -24.30 -9.60
N ASP A 542 17.93 -23.84 -10.34
CA ASP A 542 19.35 -24.11 -10.06
C ASP A 542 19.79 -23.58 -8.68
N ASN A 543 19.15 -22.51 -8.21
CA ASN A 543 19.40 -21.94 -6.88
C ASN A 543 18.68 -22.67 -5.73
N MET A 544 17.49 -23.23 -5.98
CA MET A 544 16.60 -23.68 -4.90
C MET A 544 16.54 -25.19 -4.73
N VAL A 545 16.70 -25.96 -5.79
CA VAL A 545 16.53 -27.42 -5.78
C VAL A 545 17.68 -28.14 -6.51
N ASP A 546 17.67 -29.46 -6.48
CA ASP A 546 18.60 -30.32 -7.21
C ASP A 546 17.99 -30.81 -8.54
N ASP A 547 18.78 -31.56 -9.31
CA ASP A 547 18.39 -32.08 -10.64
C ASP A 547 17.24 -33.13 -10.59
N GLU A 548 16.89 -33.63 -9.41
CA GLU A 548 15.79 -34.59 -9.24
C GLU A 548 14.41 -33.91 -9.18
N PHE A 549 14.35 -32.57 -9.21
CA PHE A 549 13.08 -31.85 -9.23
C PHE A 549 12.34 -32.07 -10.55
N ASP A 550 11.17 -32.67 -10.46
CA ASP A 550 10.29 -33.05 -11.60
C ASP A 550 9.08 -32.11 -11.80
N GLY A 551 9.06 -30.98 -11.10
CA GLY A 551 7.99 -29.99 -11.22
C GLY A 551 7.96 -29.29 -12.57
N VAL A 552 6.76 -28.96 -13.04
CA VAL A 552 6.54 -28.32 -14.35
C VAL A 552 6.81 -26.82 -14.24
N GLU A 553 7.67 -26.31 -15.12
CA GLU A 553 7.88 -24.87 -15.24
C GLU A 553 6.64 -24.18 -15.84
N PRO A 554 6.31 -22.96 -15.39
CA PRO A 554 5.24 -22.18 -15.99
C PRO A 554 5.50 -21.88 -17.46
N VAL A 555 4.42 -21.81 -18.24
CA VAL A 555 4.52 -21.37 -19.63
C VAL A 555 4.85 -19.87 -19.66
N LYS A 556 5.94 -19.51 -20.35
CA LYS A 556 6.30 -18.10 -20.59
C LYS A 556 5.34 -17.48 -21.59
N GLY A 557 4.88 -16.25 -21.30
CA GLY A 557 4.07 -15.47 -22.23
C GLY A 557 4.91 -14.80 -23.32
N SER A 558 4.30 -13.79 -23.98
CA SER A 558 4.84 -13.10 -25.16
C SER A 558 5.38 -11.70 -24.86
N LEU A 559 5.33 -11.22 -23.60
CA LEU A 559 5.79 -9.87 -23.22
C LEU A 559 7.26 -9.66 -23.63
N ASP A 560 7.46 -8.67 -24.49
CA ASP A 560 8.78 -8.19 -24.87
C ASP A 560 9.15 -6.97 -24.01
N LEU A 561 10.16 -7.13 -23.16
CA LEU A 561 10.61 -6.05 -22.27
C LEU A 561 11.45 -4.99 -22.99
N SER A 562 11.90 -5.22 -24.23
CA SER A 562 12.63 -4.18 -24.99
C SER A 562 11.75 -2.95 -25.25
N GLY A 563 10.42 -3.13 -25.40
CA GLY A 563 9.45 -2.05 -25.51
C GLY A 563 9.24 -1.21 -24.25
N LEU A 564 9.84 -1.60 -23.12
CA LEU A 564 9.77 -0.85 -21.87
C LEU A 564 10.43 0.53 -21.98
N MET A 565 11.44 0.67 -22.83
CA MET A 565 12.11 1.95 -23.06
C MET A 565 11.15 3.04 -23.56
N ASP A 566 10.10 2.66 -24.29
CA ASP A 566 9.08 3.55 -24.83
C ASP A 566 7.90 3.78 -23.86
N SER A 567 7.91 3.21 -22.65
CA SER A 567 6.82 3.35 -21.68
C SER A 567 7.03 4.57 -20.77
N ASP A 568 6.09 5.52 -20.78
CA ASP A 568 6.13 6.72 -19.92
C ASP A 568 5.61 6.46 -18.49
N TYR A 569 4.93 5.33 -18.26
CA TYR A 569 4.20 5.05 -17.03
C TYR A 569 4.70 3.81 -16.27
N PHE A 570 5.91 3.36 -16.56
CA PHE A 570 6.57 2.32 -15.77
C PHE A 570 6.89 2.81 -14.35
N PHE A 571 7.51 3.98 -14.25
CA PHE A 571 7.68 4.79 -13.05
C PHE A 571 7.17 6.21 -13.37
N CYS A 572 6.40 6.81 -12.48
CA CYS A 572 5.84 8.14 -12.73
C CYS A 572 5.46 8.90 -11.44
#